data_a92b3562c4060e27dc6b0afd22698b2e
#
_entry.id   a92b3562c4060e27dc6b0afd22698b2e
#
_cell.length_a   1.000
_cell.length_b   1.000
_cell.length_c   1.000
_cell.angle_alpha   90.00
_cell.angle_beta   90.00
_cell.angle_gamma   90.00
#
_symmetry.space_group_name_H-M   'P 1'
#
loop_
_entity.id
_entity.type
_entity.pdbx_description
1 polymer ?
#
loop_
_entity_poly.entity_id
_entity_poly.type
_entity_poly.pdbx_seq_one_letter_code
_entity_poly.pdbx_strand_id
1 'polypeptide(L)'
;MRVDIREKIFVLLYEKGEKGLTEPEIISLIGKKKDNKIISRELEDMKRFKVLGYSKLRYSLKNPDKYHLGVVTRSARSHGFVKLEDSEEGEEVFVRGKDCHGAVPGDRVLVKIIADKDEFNRSQTAVVTSVLEFSSNMLTGTVVDYNGEIRLQPSSFSSPVPLTIVGFGEQAVRVGDKVRFEIKMRGERHSEHVATITEVFGSSDIARVSVKAYIEEKQIPTEFPETV
;
A
#
# COMPACT_ATOMS: atom_id res chain seq x y z
N MET A 1 10.21 -6.26 -8.24
CA MET A 1 9.85 -4.83 -8.23
C MET A 1 10.94 -4.08 -7.48
N ARG A 2 11.47 -2.98 -8.01
CA ARG A 2 12.49 -2.20 -7.29
C ARG A 2 11.76 -1.35 -6.26
N VAL A 3 11.98 -1.65 -4.98
CA VAL A 3 11.68 -0.69 -3.92
C VAL A 3 12.57 0.52 -4.19
N ASP A 4 11.98 1.71 -4.23
CA ASP A 4 12.71 2.93 -4.48
C ASP A 4 13.82 3.09 -3.42
N ILE A 5 15.00 3.53 -3.84
CA ILE A 5 16.14 3.76 -2.93
C ILE A 5 15.76 4.78 -1.84
N ARG A 6 14.94 5.76 -2.18
CA ARG A 6 14.39 6.74 -1.24
C ARG A 6 13.59 6.08 -0.12
N GLU A 7 12.73 5.11 -0.45
CA GLU A 7 11.95 4.35 0.52
C GLU A 7 12.85 3.59 1.50
N LYS A 8 13.88 2.93 0.98
CA LYS A 8 14.86 2.23 1.83
C LYS A 8 15.59 3.17 2.77
N ILE A 9 15.96 4.36 2.30
CA ILE A 9 16.59 5.38 3.14
C ILE A 9 15.64 5.80 4.27
N PHE A 10 14.37 6.03 3.95
CA PHE A 10 13.36 6.39 4.95
C PHE A 10 13.22 5.34 6.04
N VAL A 11 12.97 4.09 5.65
CA VAL A 11 12.78 2.97 6.59
C VAL A 11 14.01 2.82 7.49
N LEU A 12 15.19 2.81 6.87
CA LEU A 12 16.45 2.64 7.60
C LEU A 12 16.67 3.76 8.63
N LEU A 13 16.40 5.02 8.25
CA LEU A 13 16.56 6.15 9.16
C LEU A 13 15.46 6.20 10.22
N TYR A 14 14.24 5.71 9.91
CA TYR A 14 13.18 5.55 10.89
C TYR A 14 13.58 4.54 11.97
N GLU A 15 14.04 3.36 11.58
CA GLU A 15 14.49 2.31 12.51
C GLU A 15 15.68 2.73 13.37
N LYS A 16 16.58 3.60 12.86
CA LYS A 16 17.74 4.12 13.59
C LYS A 16 17.43 5.31 14.49
N GLY A 17 16.26 5.92 14.30
CA GLY A 17 15.78 7.02 15.11
C GLY A 17 16.73 8.23 15.12
N GLU A 18 16.84 8.91 16.27
CA GLU A 18 17.62 10.14 16.42
C GLU A 18 19.13 9.97 16.22
N LYS A 19 19.68 8.76 16.39
CA LYS A 19 21.12 8.50 16.20
C LYS A 19 21.58 8.77 14.78
N GLY A 20 20.65 8.64 13.83
CA GLY A 20 20.94 8.82 12.41
C GLY A 20 22.06 7.92 11.90
N LEU A 21 22.40 8.03 10.63
CA LEU A 21 23.46 7.27 9.97
C LEU A 21 24.31 8.17 9.09
N THR A 22 25.57 7.83 8.96
CA THR A 22 26.48 8.44 7.98
C THR A 22 26.15 7.90 6.59
N GLU A 23 26.52 8.64 5.55
CA GLU A 23 26.35 8.20 4.17
C GLU A 23 27.02 6.83 3.89
N PRO A 24 28.28 6.56 4.32
CA PRO A 24 28.87 5.23 4.16
C PRO A 24 28.09 4.11 4.84
N GLU A 25 27.54 4.36 6.03
CA GLU A 25 26.70 3.38 6.75
C GLU A 25 25.42 3.09 5.95
N ILE A 26 24.74 4.13 5.42
CA ILE A 26 23.54 3.98 4.60
C ILE A 26 23.84 3.19 3.32
N ILE A 27 24.92 3.54 2.63
CA ILE A 27 25.38 2.83 1.42
C ILE A 27 25.65 1.36 1.71
N SER A 28 26.31 1.06 2.83
CA SER A 28 26.63 -0.32 3.24
C SER A 28 25.39 -1.15 3.53
N LEU A 29 24.34 -0.53 4.10
CA LEU A 29 23.13 -1.25 4.54
C LEU A 29 22.11 -1.45 3.41
N ILE A 30 21.98 -0.52 2.47
CA ILE A 30 20.93 -0.59 1.43
C ILE A 30 21.45 -0.72 0.01
N GLY A 31 22.71 -0.43 -0.24
CA GLY A 31 23.28 -0.32 -1.59
C GLY A 31 23.99 -1.56 -2.08
N LYS A 32 23.88 -1.81 -3.39
CA LYS A 32 24.92 -2.54 -4.14
C LYS A 32 25.91 -1.51 -4.67
N LYS A 33 27.16 -1.88 -4.93
CA LYS A 33 28.23 -0.94 -5.42
C LYS A 33 27.79 0.01 -6.54
N LYS A 34 26.88 -0.44 -7.41
CA LYS A 34 26.34 0.38 -8.52
C LYS A 34 25.32 1.45 -8.08
N ASP A 35 24.77 1.35 -6.89
CA ASP A 35 23.69 2.23 -6.42
C ASP A 35 24.23 3.42 -5.61
N ASN A 36 25.54 3.46 -5.30
CA ASN A 36 26.15 4.49 -4.43
C ASN A 36 25.85 5.92 -4.90
N LYS A 37 26.05 6.20 -6.19
CA LYS A 37 25.79 7.54 -6.75
C LYS A 37 24.31 7.94 -6.64
N ILE A 38 23.41 6.97 -6.78
CA ILE A 38 21.97 7.19 -6.66
C ILE A 38 21.62 7.49 -5.20
N ILE A 39 22.18 6.72 -4.26
CA ILE A 39 21.97 6.94 -2.82
C ILE A 39 22.45 8.32 -2.41
N SER A 40 23.67 8.72 -2.78
CA SER A 40 24.21 10.03 -2.49
C SER A 40 23.31 11.16 -3.02
N ARG A 41 22.83 11.02 -4.25
CA ARG A 41 21.91 11.98 -4.86
C ARG A 41 20.58 12.08 -4.11
N GLU A 42 19.98 10.93 -3.78
CA GLU A 42 18.72 10.89 -3.03
C GLU A 42 18.87 11.51 -1.63
N LEU A 43 19.97 11.26 -0.93
CA LEU A 43 20.26 11.88 0.37
C LEU A 43 20.35 13.40 0.28
N GLU A 44 21.03 13.93 -0.73
CA GLU A 44 21.13 15.38 -0.94
C GLU A 44 19.77 15.99 -1.34
N ASP A 45 19.00 15.33 -2.19
CA ASP A 45 17.65 15.77 -2.56
C ASP A 45 16.71 15.78 -1.34
N MET A 46 16.70 14.70 -0.54
CA MET A 46 15.88 14.62 0.68
C MET A 46 16.31 15.68 1.72
N LYS A 47 17.58 15.99 1.84
CA LYS A 47 18.09 17.07 2.69
C LYS A 47 17.64 18.43 2.15
N ARG A 48 17.76 18.68 0.84
CA ARG A 48 17.32 19.92 0.17
C ARG A 48 15.82 20.17 0.39
N PHE A 49 14.99 19.13 0.30
CA PHE A 49 13.55 19.20 0.57
C PHE A 49 13.20 19.19 2.05
N LYS A 50 14.19 19.30 2.94
CA LYS A 50 14.02 19.34 4.40
C LYS A 50 13.33 18.11 4.99
N VAL A 51 13.41 16.98 4.32
CA VAL A 51 12.95 15.68 4.81
C VAL A 51 13.96 15.12 5.81
N LEU A 52 15.25 15.27 5.50
CA LEU A 52 16.35 14.85 6.36
C LEU A 52 16.99 16.03 7.08
N GLY A 53 17.36 15.81 8.34
CA GLY A 53 18.36 16.57 9.07
C GLY A 53 19.77 16.06 8.75
N TYR A 54 20.76 16.93 8.84
CA TYR A 54 22.16 16.57 8.69
C TYR A 54 23.00 17.28 9.77
N SER A 55 23.58 16.50 10.65
CA SER A 55 24.41 17.00 11.74
C SER A 55 25.51 16.00 12.05
N LYS A 56 26.73 16.48 12.35
CA LYS A 56 27.88 15.63 12.70
C LYS A 56 28.11 14.49 11.69
N LEU A 57 27.99 14.80 10.38
CA LEU A 57 28.12 13.86 9.27
C LEU A 57 27.05 12.74 9.24
N ARG A 58 25.96 12.87 9.99
CA ARG A 58 24.87 11.91 10.05
C ARG A 58 23.58 12.50 9.49
N TYR A 59 22.87 11.67 8.76
CA TYR A 59 21.51 11.93 8.29
C TYR A 59 20.51 11.34 9.30
N SER A 60 19.46 12.07 9.60
CA SER A 60 18.33 11.61 10.42
C SER A 60 17.04 12.14 9.85
N LEU A 61 15.90 11.50 10.15
CA LEU A 61 14.61 12.06 9.79
C LEU A 61 14.35 13.34 10.59
N LYS A 62 13.77 14.35 9.93
CA LYS A 62 13.22 15.50 10.63
C LYS A 62 11.87 15.14 11.23
N ASN A 63 11.69 15.46 12.51
CA ASN A 63 10.46 15.12 13.26
C ASN A 63 10.14 13.61 13.15
N PRO A 64 11.05 12.73 13.61
CA PRO A 64 10.86 11.29 13.52
C PRO A 64 9.60 10.82 14.26
N ASP A 65 9.19 11.55 15.29
CA ASP A 65 7.96 11.39 16.05
C ASP A 65 6.66 11.48 15.24
N LYS A 66 6.72 12.07 14.04
CA LYS A 66 5.59 12.17 13.12
C LYS A 66 5.47 11.00 12.13
N TYR A 67 6.45 10.11 12.09
CA TYR A 67 6.44 8.96 11.20
C TYR A 67 6.09 7.70 11.99
N HIS A 68 5.17 6.90 11.45
CA HIS A 68 4.70 5.67 12.07
C HIS A 68 4.61 4.56 11.04
N LEU A 69 4.86 3.34 11.49
CA LEU A 69 4.59 2.13 10.72
C LEU A 69 3.13 1.75 10.92
N GLY A 70 2.52 1.18 9.90
CA GLY A 70 1.15 0.73 9.99
C GLY A 70 0.71 -0.13 8.82
N VAL A 71 -0.50 -0.67 8.93
CA VAL A 71 -1.12 -1.49 7.89
C VAL A 71 -2.38 -0.80 7.40
N VAL A 72 -2.54 -0.71 6.09
CA VAL A 72 -3.76 -0.18 5.47
C VAL A 72 -4.91 -1.13 5.78
N THR A 73 -5.93 -0.67 6.50
CA THR A 73 -7.08 -1.49 6.89
C THR A 73 -8.22 -1.37 5.90
N ARG A 74 -8.46 -0.17 5.41
CA ARG A 74 -9.58 0.15 4.51
C ARG A 74 -9.17 1.19 3.48
N SER A 75 -9.74 1.08 2.30
CA SER A 75 -9.63 2.08 1.25
C SER A 75 -11.00 2.31 0.61
N ALA A 76 -11.49 3.53 0.73
CA ALA A 76 -12.72 4.02 0.11
C ALA A 76 -12.41 4.99 -1.03
N ARG A 77 -13.44 5.50 -1.70
CA ARG A 77 -13.28 6.35 -2.90
C ARG A 77 -12.44 7.61 -2.66
N SER A 78 -12.58 8.23 -1.49
CA SER A 78 -11.95 9.51 -1.17
C SER A 78 -10.95 9.45 -0.02
N HIS A 79 -10.83 8.30 0.66
CA HIS A 79 -10.01 8.17 1.85
C HIS A 79 -9.62 6.71 2.13
N GLY A 80 -8.63 6.52 2.98
CA GLY A 80 -8.24 5.25 3.54
C GLY A 80 -7.98 5.37 5.04
N PHE A 81 -7.75 4.24 5.69
CA PHE A 81 -7.35 4.18 7.09
C PHE A 81 -6.13 3.28 7.21
N VAL A 82 -5.23 3.68 8.09
CA VAL A 82 -4.03 2.94 8.43
C VAL A 82 -4.03 2.70 9.94
N LYS A 83 -3.95 1.43 10.33
CA LYS A 83 -3.77 1.04 11.73
C LYS A 83 -2.29 1.12 12.07
N LEU A 84 -1.94 1.91 13.08
CA LEU A 84 -0.56 2.09 13.51
C LEU A 84 -0.07 0.86 14.29
N GLU A 85 1.18 0.45 14.03
CA GLU A 85 1.82 -0.69 14.71
C GLU A 85 2.31 -0.34 16.12
N ASP A 86 2.68 0.92 16.33
CA ASP A 86 3.26 1.44 17.58
C ASP A 86 2.22 2.04 18.54
N SER A 87 0.93 1.94 18.21
CA SER A 87 -0.14 2.40 19.11
C SER A 87 -0.66 1.26 19.99
N GLU A 88 -0.76 1.50 21.31
CA GLU A 88 -1.21 0.51 22.29
C GLU A 88 -2.66 0.01 22.03
N GLU A 89 -3.52 0.84 21.49
CA GLU A 89 -4.92 0.52 21.18
C GLU A 89 -5.18 0.19 19.70
N GLY A 90 -4.11 0.14 18.88
CA GLY A 90 -4.25 -0.05 17.44
C GLY A 90 -5.02 1.07 16.77
N GLU A 91 -4.69 2.32 17.10
CA GLU A 91 -5.30 3.51 16.54
C GLU A 91 -5.23 3.52 15.01
N GLU A 92 -6.35 3.92 14.41
CA GLU A 92 -6.40 4.15 12.97
C GLU A 92 -6.25 5.64 12.67
N VAL A 93 -5.37 5.95 11.74
CA VAL A 93 -5.21 7.30 11.20
C VAL A 93 -5.91 7.41 9.84
N PHE A 94 -6.49 8.57 9.61
CA PHE A 94 -7.17 8.90 8.37
C PHE A 94 -6.17 9.32 7.30
N VAL A 95 -6.33 8.79 6.09
CA VAL A 95 -5.51 9.16 4.92
C VAL A 95 -6.44 9.56 3.79
N ARG A 96 -6.26 10.76 3.25
CA ARG A 96 -7.05 11.19 2.07
C ARG A 96 -6.68 10.33 0.86
N GLY A 97 -7.63 10.04 -0.01
CA GLY A 97 -7.41 9.16 -1.16
C GLY A 97 -6.21 9.55 -2.03
N LYS A 98 -5.98 10.86 -2.22
CA LYS A 98 -4.80 11.36 -2.95
C LYS A 98 -3.46 11.15 -2.24
N ASP A 99 -3.51 10.96 -0.92
CA ASP A 99 -2.35 10.81 -0.04
C ASP A 99 -2.08 9.33 0.29
N CYS A 100 -2.86 8.40 -0.28
CA CYS A 100 -2.66 6.95 -0.14
C CYS A 100 -1.50 6.41 -1.00
N HIS A 101 -1.08 7.13 -2.02
CA HIS A 101 0.00 6.75 -2.94
C HIS A 101 -0.10 5.30 -3.45
N GLY A 102 -1.31 4.90 -3.86
CA GLY A 102 -1.60 3.57 -4.40
C GLY A 102 -1.53 2.42 -3.41
N ALA A 103 -1.43 2.69 -2.12
CA ALA A 103 -1.50 1.64 -1.09
C ALA A 103 -2.91 1.02 -1.03
N VAL A 104 -2.97 -0.31 -0.95
CA VAL A 104 -4.22 -1.08 -0.87
C VAL A 104 -4.35 -1.77 0.49
N PRO A 105 -5.55 -2.19 0.89
CA PRO A 105 -5.76 -2.89 2.16
C PRO A 105 -4.82 -4.08 2.34
N GLY A 106 -4.20 -4.17 3.51
CA GLY A 106 -3.21 -5.16 3.87
C GLY A 106 -1.76 -4.76 3.57
N ASP A 107 -1.52 -3.69 2.81
CA ASP A 107 -0.16 -3.19 2.61
C ASP A 107 0.40 -2.63 3.93
N ARG A 108 1.65 -2.96 4.23
CA ARG A 108 2.43 -2.34 5.30
C ARG A 108 3.06 -1.06 4.78
N VAL A 109 2.85 0.03 5.49
CA VAL A 109 3.21 1.37 5.02
C VAL A 109 3.95 2.17 6.09
N LEU A 110 4.75 3.12 5.66
CA LEU A 110 5.24 4.21 6.47
C LEU A 110 4.33 5.41 6.23
N VAL A 111 3.74 5.94 7.27
CA VAL A 111 2.90 7.14 7.22
C VAL A 111 3.55 8.30 7.97
N LYS A 112 3.21 9.52 7.56
CA LYS A 112 3.57 10.75 8.26
C LYS A 112 2.31 11.44 8.75
N ILE A 113 2.21 11.69 10.04
CA ILE A 113 1.14 12.51 10.62
C ILE A 113 1.31 13.96 10.18
N ILE A 114 0.26 14.53 9.61
CA ILE A 114 0.24 15.92 9.10
C ILE A 114 -0.74 16.81 9.86
N ALA A 115 -1.73 16.22 10.53
CA ALA A 115 -2.63 16.92 11.42
C ALA A 115 -3.06 16.01 12.58
N ASP A 116 -3.07 16.57 13.77
CA ASP A 116 -3.52 15.90 14.98
C ASP A 116 -5.05 15.84 15.05
N LYS A 117 -5.58 15.05 15.99
CA LYS A 117 -7.02 15.02 16.30
C LYS A 117 -7.45 16.42 16.78
N ASP A 118 -8.60 16.87 16.32
CA ASP A 118 -9.23 18.11 16.78
C ASP A 118 -10.73 17.88 17.06
N GLU A 119 -11.47 18.93 17.43
CA GLU A 119 -12.90 18.85 17.72
C GLU A 119 -13.75 18.35 16.53
N PHE A 120 -13.27 18.55 15.30
CA PHE A 120 -13.95 18.16 14.07
C PHE A 120 -13.45 16.82 13.53
N ASN A 121 -12.16 16.48 13.75
CA ASN A 121 -11.52 15.29 13.27
C ASN A 121 -11.22 14.32 14.41
N ARG A 122 -11.99 13.23 14.49
CA ARG A 122 -11.82 12.19 15.51
C ARG A 122 -10.57 11.36 15.38
N SER A 123 -9.91 11.40 14.22
CA SER A 123 -8.68 10.67 13.92
C SER A 123 -7.60 11.64 13.43
N GLN A 124 -6.34 11.33 13.73
CA GLN A 124 -5.21 12.03 13.12
C GLN A 124 -5.26 11.87 11.60
N THR A 125 -4.76 12.87 10.88
CA THR A 125 -4.62 12.81 9.42
C THR A 125 -3.18 12.52 9.06
N ALA A 126 -2.98 11.54 8.18
CA ALA A 126 -1.67 11.13 7.71
C ALA A 126 -1.56 11.11 6.19
N VAL A 127 -0.32 11.02 5.72
CA VAL A 127 0.05 10.77 4.32
C VAL A 127 0.89 9.50 4.28
N VAL A 128 0.59 8.58 3.38
CA VAL A 128 1.48 7.43 3.11
C VAL A 128 2.73 7.98 2.45
N THR A 129 3.89 7.78 3.05
CA THR A 129 5.18 8.21 2.49
C THR A 129 5.86 7.09 1.72
N SER A 130 5.55 5.85 2.07
CA SER A 130 6.12 4.67 1.42
C SER A 130 5.26 3.43 1.67
N VAL A 131 5.16 2.56 0.66
CA VAL A 131 4.65 1.19 0.82
C VAL A 131 5.86 0.28 1.03
N LEU A 132 5.95 -0.34 2.20
CA LEU A 132 7.11 -1.13 2.63
C LEU A 132 6.98 -2.60 2.22
N GLU A 133 5.79 -3.15 2.41
CA GLU A 133 5.46 -4.52 2.06
C GLU A 133 4.11 -4.56 1.37
N PHE A 134 4.05 -5.27 0.26
CA PHE A 134 2.79 -5.48 -0.44
C PHE A 134 1.99 -6.57 0.26
N SER A 135 0.72 -6.31 0.41
CA SER A 135 -0.21 -7.30 0.91
C SER A 135 -0.15 -8.59 0.09
N SER A 136 -0.12 -9.71 0.79
CA SER A 136 -0.38 -11.03 0.22
C SER A 136 -1.88 -11.37 0.19
N ASN A 137 -2.75 -10.46 0.64
CA ASN A 137 -4.18 -10.68 0.68
C ASN A 137 -4.72 -10.90 -0.73
N MET A 138 -5.65 -11.83 -0.82
CA MET A 138 -6.38 -12.07 -2.05
C MET A 138 -7.24 -10.88 -2.40
N LEU A 139 -7.04 -10.34 -3.60
CA LEU A 139 -7.83 -9.24 -4.11
C LEU A 139 -8.92 -9.79 -5.02
N THR A 140 -10.14 -9.29 -4.82
CA THR A 140 -11.30 -9.67 -5.65
C THR A 140 -11.87 -8.46 -6.38
N GLY A 141 -12.51 -8.73 -7.51
CA GLY A 141 -13.14 -7.71 -8.32
C GLY A 141 -14.18 -8.30 -9.26
N THR A 142 -14.81 -7.42 -10.01
CA THR A 142 -15.77 -7.79 -11.05
C THR A 142 -15.25 -7.27 -12.39
N VAL A 143 -15.35 -8.11 -13.40
CA VAL A 143 -15.02 -7.74 -14.78
C VAL A 143 -16.15 -6.88 -15.33
N VAL A 144 -15.81 -5.72 -15.87
CA VAL A 144 -16.76 -4.74 -16.37
C VAL A 144 -16.42 -4.32 -17.79
N ASP A 145 -17.43 -3.88 -18.55
CA ASP A 145 -17.22 -3.10 -19.75
C ASP A 145 -17.01 -1.63 -19.34
N TYR A 146 -15.94 -1.05 -19.79
CA TYR A 146 -15.65 0.36 -19.60
C TYR A 146 -15.25 0.99 -20.93
N ASN A 147 -16.19 1.71 -21.53
CA ASN A 147 -16.03 2.33 -22.86
C ASN A 147 -15.65 1.33 -23.99
N GLY A 148 -16.20 0.13 -23.96
CA GLY A 148 -15.93 -0.93 -24.94
C GLY A 148 -14.66 -1.75 -24.65
N GLU A 149 -14.01 -1.50 -23.53
CA GLU A 149 -12.86 -2.30 -23.07
C GLU A 149 -13.20 -3.12 -21.83
N ILE A 150 -12.70 -4.34 -21.81
CA ILE A 150 -12.79 -5.20 -20.63
C ILE A 150 -11.82 -4.68 -19.56
N ARG A 151 -12.37 -4.29 -18.42
CA ARG A 151 -11.64 -3.73 -17.29
C ARG A 151 -12.04 -4.46 -16.00
N LEU A 152 -11.29 -4.23 -14.93
CA LEU A 152 -11.52 -4.81 -13.62
C LEU A 152 -11.94 -3.75 -12.61
N GLN A 153 -13.14 -3.88 -12.06
CA GLN A 153 -13.59 -3.07 -10.92
C GLN A 153 -13.23 -3.81 -9.63
N PRO A 154 -12.26 -3.31 -8.84
CA PRO A 154 -11.90 -3.94 -7.58
C PRO A 154 -13.08 -3.92 -6.59
N SER A 155 -13.20 -4.97 -5.77
CA SER A 155 -14.09 -5.02 -4.61
C SER A 155 -13.33 -4.77 -3.30
N SER A 156 -12.07 -5.17 -3.26
CA SER A 156 -11.21 -5.09 -2.07
C SER A 156 -10.77 -3.66 -1.73
N PHE A 157 -10.78 -2.76 -2.73
CA PHE A 157 -10.50 -1.35 -2.54
C PHE A 157 -11.25 -0.51 -3.57
N SER A 158 -11.40 0.78 -3.33
CA SER A 158 -12.11 1.66 -4.24
C SER A 158 -11.19 2.26 -5.29
N SER A 159 -11.56 2.09 -6.56
CA SER A 159 -10.94 2.80 -7.68
C SER A 159 -12.02 3.56 -8.47
N PRO A 160 -11.85 4.86 -8.74
CA PRO A 160 -12.82 5.64 -9.50
C PRO A 160 -12.90 5.21 -10.97
N VAL A 161 -11.85 4.63 -11.49
CA VAL A 161 -11.77 4.07 -12.85
C VAL A 161 -11.37 2.61 -12.72
N PRO A 162 -12.04 1.68 -13.42
CA PRO A 162 -11.68 0.27 -13.43
C PRO A 162 -10.25 0.04 -13.92
N LEU A 163 -9.56 -0.95 -13.36
CA LEU A 163 -8.17 -1.24 -13.65
C LEU A 163 -7.98 -1.85 -15.03
N THR A 164 -6.83 -1.60 -15.62
CA THR A 164 -6.38 -2.29 -16.82
C THR A 164 -6.01 -3.73 -16.49
N ILE A 165 -6.43 -4.68 -17.35
CA ILE A 165 -6.09 -6.09 -17.25
C ILE A 165 -5.03 -6.41 -18.31
N VAL A 166 -3.93 -7.06 -17.90
CA VAL A 166 -2.84 -7.47 -18.81
C VAL A 166 -2.70 -8.99 -18.94
N GLY A 167 -3.53 -9.76 -18.22
CA GLY A 167 -3.54 -11.22 -18.29
C GLY A 167 -4.83 -11.79 -17.72
N PHE A 168 -5.32 -12.84 -18.37
CA PHE A 168 -6.61 -13.49 -18.03
C PHE A 168 -6.42 -14.91 -17.48
N GLY A 169 -5.19 -15.36 -17.22
CA GLY A 169 -4.91 -16.76 -16.92
C GLY A 169 -5.30 -17.67 -18.07
N GLU A 170 -5.63 -18.95 -17.77
CA GLU A 170 -6.07 -19.94 -18.75
C GLU A 170 -7.60 -20.00 -18.92
N GLN A 171 -8.33 -19.22 -18.14
CA GLN A 171 -9.80 -19.26 -18.10
C GLN A 171 -10.42 -18.20 -19.00
N ALA A 172 -11.54 -18.55 -19.62
CA ALA A 172 -12.33 -17.57 -20.36
C ALA A 172 -13.00 -16.61 -19.37
N VAL A 173 -12.82 -15.31 -19.60
CA VAL A 173 -13.34 -14.21 -18.78
C VAL A 173 -14.43 -13.47 -19.51
N ARG A 174 -15.54 -13.17 -18.84
CA ARG A 174 -16.70 -12.45 -19.38
C ARG A 174 -17.01 -11.22 -18.53
N VAL A 175 -17.61 -10.22 -19.13
CA VAL A 175 -18.18 -9.08 -18.40
C VAL A 175 -19.24 -9.61 -17.41
N GLY A 176 -19.16 -9.14 -16.16
CA GLY A 176 -20.00 -9.63 -15.06
C GLY A 176 -19.37 -10.74 -14.22
N ASP A 177 -18.25 -11.31 -14.63
CA ASP A 177 -17.58 -12.33 -13.82
C ASP A 177 -16.92 -11.75 -12.58
N LYS A 178 -17.10 -12.44 -11.46
CA LYS A 178 -16.36 -12.25 -10.23
C LYS A 178 -15.03 -13.00 -10.33
N VAL A 179 -13.94 -12.28 -10.03
CA VAL A 179 -12.60 -12.81 -10.23
C VAL A 179 -11.68 -12.53 -9.05
N ARG A 180 -10.66 -13.36 -8.89
CA ARG A 180 -9.46 -13.07 -8.10
C ARG A 180 -8.43 -12.46 -9.02
N PHE A 181 -7.66 -11.51 -8.51
CA PHE A 181 -6.61 -10.88 -9.28
C PHE A 181 -5.40 -10.51 -8.43
N GLU A 182 -4.29 -10.29 -9.10
CA GLU A 182 -3.08 -9.72 -8.54
C GLU A 182 -2.76 -8.38 -9.20
N ILE A 183 -2.18 -7.44 -8.45
CA ILE A 183 -1.67 -6.20 -9.01
C ILE A 183 -0.28 -6.49 -9.61
N LYS A 184 -0.21 -6.49 -10.94
CA LYS A 184 1.04 -6.73 -11.68
C LYS A 184 1.97 -5.52 -11.69
N MET A 185 1.38 -4.34 -11.82
CA MET A 185 2.09 -3.06 -11.73
C MET A 185 1.30 -2.12 -10.82
N ARG A 186 2.00 -1.48 -9.90
CA ARG A 186 1.42 -0.48 -9.01
C ARG A 186 1.66 0.92 -9.55
N GLY A 187 0.61 1.74 -9.55
CA GLY A 187 0.67 3.16 -9.83
C GLY A 187 0.59 3.98 -8.53
N GLU A 188 0.80 5.27 -8.63
CA GLU A 188 0.63 6.21 -7.51
C GLU A 188 -0.85 6.38 -7.11
N ARG A 189 -1.76 6.11 -8.03
CA ARG A 189 -3.22 6.12 -7.80
C ARG A 189 -3.77 4.72 -8.01
N HIS A 190 -4.86 4.39 -7.31
CA HIS A 190 -5.50 3.10 -7.47
C HIS A 190 -5.94 2.83 -8.92
N SER A 191 -6.39 3.84 -9.65
CA SER A 191 -6.79 3.72 -11.07
C SER A 191 -5.64 3.43 -12.04
N GLU A 192 -4.41 3.61 -11.61
CA GLU A 192 -3.21 3.36 -12.40
C GLU A 192 -2.63 1.95 -12.18
N HIS A 193 -3.22 1.18 -11.27
CA HIS A 193 -2.82 -0.20 -11.08
C HIS A 193 -3.17 -1.03 -12.31
N VAL A 194 -2.29 -1.98 -12.61
CA VAL A 194 -2.49 -2.94 -13.68
C VAL A 194 -2.64 -4.33 -13.07
N ALA A 195 -3.72 -5.01 -13.42
CA ALA A 195 -4.10 -6.28 -12.83
C ALA A 195 -3.87 -7.47 -13.77
N THR A 196 -3.66 -8.63 -13.18
CA THR A 196 -3.73 -9.94 -13.85
C THR A 196 -4.77 -10.78 -13.12
N ILE A 197 -5.73 -11.34 -13.85
CA ILE A 197 -6.72 -12.26 -13.31
C ILE A 197 -6.05 -13.61 -13.08
N THR A 198 -6.20 -14.14 -11.87
CA THR A 198 -5.62 -15.44 -11.47
C THR A 198 -6.67 -16.53 -11.36
N GLU A 199 -7.94 -16.17 -11.09
CA GLU A 199 -9.05 -17.13 -11.00
C GLU A 199 -10.37 -16.47 -11.36
N VAL A 200 -11.27 -17.22 -12.01
CA VAL A 200 -12.64 -16.82 -12.29
C VAL A 200 -13.60 -17.62 -11.43
N PHE A 201 -14.36 -16.94 -10.57
CA PHE A 201 -15.36 -17.58 -9.71
C PHE A 201 -16.68 -17.83 -10.44
N GLY A 202 -16.97 -17.09 -11.51
CA GLY A 202 -18.18 -17.12 -12.30
C GLY A 202 -18.98 -15.81 -12.23
N SER A 203 -20.22 -15.84 -12.73
CA SER A 203 -21.07 -14.65 -12.79
C SER A 203 -21.35 -14.04 -11.42
N SER A 204 -21.15 -12.73 -11.28
CA SER A 204 -21.47 -11.97 -10.07
C SER A 204 -22.97 -11.91 -9.75
N ASP A 205 -23.83 -12.19 -10.72
CA ASP A 205 -25.29 -12.27 -10.50
C ASP A 205 -25.71 -13.50 -9.67
N ILE A 206 -24.82 -14.46 -9.55
CA ILE A 206 -25.06 -15.67 -8.73
C ILE A 206 -24.58 -15.37 -7.31
N ALA A 207 -25.50 -15.24 -6.35
CA ALA A 207 -25.20 -14.91 -4.96
C ALA A 207 -24.12 -15.83 -4.34
N ARG A 208 -24.17 -17.15 -4.62
CA ARG A 208 -23.16 -18.10 -4.12
C ARG A 208 -21.74 -17.78 -4.60
N VAL A 209 -21.57 -17.27 -5.82
CA VAL A 209 -20.29 -16.88 -6.38
C VAL A 209 -19.72 -15.68 -5.63
N SER A 210 -20.56 -14.67 -5.39
CA SER A 210 -20.17 -13.47 -4.64
C SER A 210 -19.81 -13.80 -3.18
N VAL A 211 -20.57 -14.69 -2.54
CA VAL A 211 -20.29 -15.17 -1.19
C VAL A 211 -18.97 -15.95 -1.14
N LYS A 212 -18.73 -16.87 -2.09
CA LYS A 212 -17.46 -17.61 -2.17
C LYS A 212 -16.27 -16.66 -2.30
N ALA A 213 -16.32 -15.71 -3.23
CA ALA A 213 -15.27 -14.73 -3.44
C ALA A 213 -15.00 -13.90 -2.16
N TYR A 214 -16.06 -13.50 -1.43
CA TYR A 214 -15.94 -12.75 -0.18
C TYR A 214 -15.30 -13.58 0.94
N ILE A 215 -15.71 -14.84 1.11
CA ILE A 215 -15.14 -15.76 2.10
C ILE A 215 -13.63 -15.92 1.87
N GLU A 216 -13.23 -16.13 0.62
CA GLU A 216 -11.82 -16.25 0.26
C GLU A 216 -11.02 -14.96 0.44
N GLU A 217 -11.59 -13.80 0.04
CA GLU A 217 -10.96 -12.50 0.26
C GLU A 217 -10.69 -12.22 1.73
N LYS A 218 -11.64 -12.56 2.60
CA LYS A 218 -11.54 -12.34 4.04
C LYS A 218 -10.86 -13.49 4.78
N GLN A 219 -10.44 -14.54 4.07
CA GLN A 219 -9.81 -15.74 4.64
C GLN A 219 -10.64 -16.34 5.78
N ILE A 220 -11.98 -16.35 5.60
CA ILE A 220 -12.90 -16.87 6.60
C ILE A 220 -12.79 -18.41 6.59
N PRO A 221 -12.49 -19.06 7.73
CA PRO A 221 -12.46 -20.51 7.82
C PRO A 221 -13.82 -21.11 7.43
N THR A 222 -13.83 -22.03 6.47
CA THR A 222 -15.05 -22.74 6.01
C THR A 222 -15.25 -24.09 6.67
N GLU A 223 -14.25 -24.56 7.41
CA GLU A 223 -14.29 -25.80 8.17
C GLU A 223 -14.25 -25.48 9.67
N PHE A 224 -15.07 -26.16 10.45
CA PHE A 224 -15.02 -26.10 11.91
C PHE A 224 -13.78 -26.87 12.40
N PRO A 225 -13.05 -26.37 13.42
CA PRO A 225 -11.98 -27.14 14.03
C PRO A 225 -12.55 -28.47 14.55
N GLU A 226 -11.86 -29.58 14.26
CA GLU A 226 -12.28 -30.93 14.71
C GLU A 226 -12.28 -31.10 16.24
N THR A 227 -11.81 -30.10 16.98
CA THR A 227 -11.78 -30.11 18.45
C THR A 227 -12.83 -29.14 19.01
N VAL A 228 -13.97 -29.68 19.34
CA VAL A 228 -14.92 -29.14 20.34
C VAL A 228 -14.99 -30.13 21.48
#